data_3eb808ddbb1ba962ab0c7c0731b7d947
#
_entry.id   3eb808ddbb1ba962ab0c7c0731b7d947
#
_cell.length_a   1.000
_cell.length_b   1.000
_cell.length_c   1.000
_cell.angle_alpha   90.00
_cell.angle_beta   90.00
_cell.angle_gamma   90.00
#
_symmetry.space_group_name_H-M   'P 1'
#
loop_
_entity.id
_entity.type
_entity.pdbx_description
1 polymer ?
#
loop_
_entity_poly.entity_id
_entity_poly.type
_entity_poly.pdbx_seq_one_letter_code
_entity_poly.pdbx_strand_id
1 'polypeptide(L)'
;MTATLSKAQTTGLGAVFDQVAETIHHNPGKALAHFEVQSRQIQGLHSEVETRDFILTVDEPKSLGGQDLGPNPVELILAAIASCQEITYRLYADRLGIPLKGVSVSVKGDIDLRGLFALDPGVRPGLRGLDIQVDLDSPASQAELDRLKRTVDAHCPVLDIIRNATPVIARTQRQSDGSPVDTPMFAGLAG
;
A
#
# COMPACT_ATOMS: atom_id res chain seq x y z
N MET A 1 -1.26 -25.27 32.76
CA MET A 1 -1.05 -23.93 33.36
C MET A 1 -1.19 -22.92 32.26
N THR A 2 -2.38 -22.35 32.13
CA THR A 2 -2.73 -21.34 31.13
C THR A 2 -2.21 -20.00 31.64
N ALA A 3 -1.18 -19.45 31.04
CA ALA A 3 -0.66 -18.13 31.34
C ALA A 3 -1.68 -17.09 30.85
N THR A 4 -2.41 -16.50 31.76
CA THR A 4 -3.26 -15.33 31.55
C THR A 4 -2.35 -14.16 31.22
N LEU A 5 -2.28 -13.75 29.96
CA LEU A 5 -1.63 -12.50 29.56
C LEU A 5 -2.39 -11.36 30.23
N SER A 6 -1.73 -10.69 31.18
CA SER A 6 -2.20 -9.46 31.79
C SER A 6 -2.55 -8.47 30.68
N LYS A 7 -3.79 -8.01 30.65
CA LYS A 7 -4.28 -6.96 29.77
C LYS A 7 -3.60 -5.66 30.21
N ALA A 8 -2.41 -5.36 29.65
CA ALA A 8 -1.88 -4.02 29.70
C ALA A 8 -2.95 -3.08 29.13
N GLN A 9 -3.25 -1.99 29.81
CA GLN A 9 -4.19 -0.99 29.32
C GLN A 9 -3.64 -0.45 27.99
N THR A 10 -4.10 -1.00 26.88
CA THR A 10 -3.80 -0.51 25.53
C THR A 10 -4.55 0.80 25.36
N THR A 11 -3.84 1.90 25.49
CA THR A 11 -4.32 3.23 25.11
C THR A 11 -3.85 3.52 23.69
N GLY A 12 -4.74 4.00 22.81
CA GLY A 12 -4.37 4.39 21.46
C GLY A 12 -4.65 3.33 20.38
N LEU A 13 -3.70 3.08 19.47
CA LEU A 13 -3.89 2.25 18.29
C LEU A 13 -4.17 0.77 18.62
N GLY A 14 -3.61 0.24 19.68
CA GLY A 14 -3.87 -1.13 20.14
C GLY A 14 -5.34 -1.34 20.53
N ALA A 15 -5.97 -0.36 21.14
CA ALA A 15 -7.39 -0.41 21.47
C ALA A 15 -8.28 -0.44 20.22
N VAL A 16 -7.90 0.34 19.20
CA VAL A 16 -8.59 0.32 17.90
C VAL A 16 -8.47 -1.05 17.24
N PHE A 17 -7.27 -1.64 17.27
CA PHE A 17 -7.03 -2.97 16.73
C PHE A 17 -7.92 -4.03 17.42
N ASP A 18 -7.96 -4.02 18.76
CA ASP A 18 -8.77 -4.97 19.53
C ASP A 18 -10.27 -4.80 19.26
N GLN A 19 -10.74 -3.56 19.11
CA GLN A 19 -12.13 -3.27 18.75
C GLN A 19 -12.49 -3.79 17.35
N VAL A 20 -11.59 -3.61 16.36
CA VAL A 20 -11.77 -4.13 15.00
C VAL A 20 -11.79 -5.66 15.02
N ALA A 21 -10.84 -6.28 15.72
CA ALA A 21 -10.77 -7.73 15.84
C ALA A 21 -12.05 -8.33 16.48
N GLU A 22 -12.55 -7.70 17.53
CA GLU A 22 -13.79 -8.10 18.18
C GLU A 22 -15.01 -7.93 17.24
N THR A 23 -15.06 -6.82 16.51
CA THR A 23 -16.11 -6.57 15.51
C THR A 23 -16.14 -7.65 14.43
N ILE A 24 -14.98 -8.02 13.91
CA ILE A 24 -14.84 -9.07 12.89
C ILE A 24 -15.20 -10.45 13.48
N HIS A 25 -14.79 -10.72 14.72
CA HIS A 25 -15.13 -11.97 15.40
C HIS A 25 -16.64 -12.17 15.51
N HIS A 26 -17.39 -11.11 15.89
CA HIS A 26 -18.85 -11.15 16.01
C HIS A 26 -19.56 -11.06 14.64
N ASN A 27 -18.95 -10.47 13.64
CA ASN A 27 -19.52 -10.33 12.30
C ASN A 27 -18.42 -10.51 11.22
N PRO A 28 -18.14 -11.77 10.81
CA PRO A 28 -17.11 -12.06 9.82
C PRO A 28 -17.27 -11.32 8.47
N GLY A 29 -18.49 -10.96 8.09
CA GLY A 29 -18.75 -10.17 6.89
C GLY A 29 -18.14 -8.76 6.91
N LYS A 30 -17.81 -8.23 8.09
CA LYS A 30 -17.10 -6.94 8.21
C LYS A 30 -15.58 -7.05 8.05
N ALA A 31 -15.05 -8.25 7.78
CA ALA A 31 -13.63 -8.43 7.51
C ALA A 31 -13.21 -7.91 6.12
N LEU A 32 -14.15 -7.83 5.17
CA LEU A 32 -13.86 -7.35 3.82
C LEU A 32 -13.94 -5.82 3.79
N ALA A 33 -12.83 -5.19 3.45
CA ALA A 33 -12.75 -3.76 3.17
C ALA A 33 -12.65 -3.55 1.65
N HIS A 34 -13.45 -2.64 1.13
CA HIS A 34 -13.44 -2.26 -0.28
C HIS A 34 -12.72 -0.93 -0.47
N PHE A 35 -11.86 -0.86 -1.48
CA PHE A 35 -11.14 0.36 -1.86
C PHE A 35 -11.35 0.63 -3.33
N GLU A 36 -11.57 1.89 -3.68
CA GLU A 36 -11.79 2.35 -5.04
C GLU A 36 -10.95 3.59 -5.31
N VAL A 37 -10.41 3.66 -6.52
CA VAL A 37 -9.65 4.80 -7.03
C VAL A 37 -10.09 5.03 -8.47
N GLN A 38 -10.31 6.30 -8.83
CA GLN A 38 -10.59 6.70 -10.20
C GLN A 38 -9.47 7.63 -10.68
N SER A 39 -9.04 7.45 -11.92
CA SER A 39 -8.03 8.31 -12.54
C SER A 39 -8.55 8.83 -13.87
N ARG A 40 -8.32 10.12 -14.13
CA ARG A 40 -8.61 10.75 -15.42
C ARG A 40 -7.40 11.51 -15.92
N GLN A 41 -7.13 11.39 -17.20
CA GLN A 41 -6.12 12.20 -17.88
C GLN A 41 -6.64 13.63 -18.02
N ILE A 42 -5.82 14.61 -17.64
CA ILE A 42 -6.13 16.03 -17.76
C ILE A 42 -5.52 16.60 -19.05
N GLN A 43 -4.21 16.46 -19.20
CA GLN A 43 -3.48 16.92 -20.38
C GLN A 43 -2.13 16.20 -20.50
N GLY A 44 -1.77 15.73 -21.69
CA GLY A 44 -0.49 15.04 -21.91
C GLY A 44 -0.41 13.78 -21.05
N LEU A 45 0.59 13.71 -20.15
CA LEU A 45 0.78 12.62 -19.20
C LEU A 45 0.28 12.97 -17.78
N HIS A 46 -0.22 14.20 -17.59
CA HIS A 46 -0.80 14.66 -16.33
C HIS A 46 -2.16 14.01 -16.11
N SER A 47 -2.34 13.42 -14.95
CA SER A 47 -3.58 12.81 -14.48
C SER A 47 -3.96 13.31 -13.09
N GLU A 48 -5.26 13.36 -12.81
CA GLU A 48 -5.82 13.48 -11.48
C GLU A 48 -6.38 12.15 -11.02
N VAL A 49 -6.00 11.73 -9.82
CA VAL A 49 -6.40 10.48 -9.21
C VAL A 49 -7.24 10.78 -7.97
N GLU A 50 -8.48 10.35 -7.99
CA GLU A 50 -9.45 10.57 -6.91
C GLU A 50 -9.61 9.29 -6.09
N THR A 51 -9.52 9.43 -4.78
CA THR A 51 -9.86 8.38 -3.82
C THR A 51 -10.54 9.00 -2.61
N ARG A 52 -11.79 8.62 -2.33
CA ARG A 52 -12.64 9.27 -1.33
C ARG A 52 -12.70 10.80 -1.58
N ASP A 53 -12.29 11.62 -0.60
CA ASP A 53 -12.26 13.09 -0.68
C ASP A 53 -10.86 13.64 -1.03
N PHE A 54 -9.92 12.76 -1.44
CA PHE A 54 -8.56 13.16 -1.78
C PHE A 54 -8.34 13.15 -3.28
N ILE A 55 -7.60 14.15 -3.75
CA ILE A 55 -7.14 14.27 -5.13
C ILE A 55 -5.61 14.27 -5.12
N LEU A 56 -5.02 13.41 -5.95
CA LEU A 56 -3.58 13.36 -6.18
C LEU A 56 -3.29 13.79 -7.62
N THR A 57 -2.34 14.69 -7.77
CA THR A 57 -1.77 15.02 -9.07
C THR A 57 -0.67 14.02 -9.39
N VAL A 58 -0.74 13.41 -10.56
CA VAL A 58 0.22 12.40 -11.04
C VAL A 58 0.71 12.83 -12.41
N ASP A 59 2.02 12.84 -12.63
CA ASP A 59 2.61 13.20 -13.91
C ASP A 59 3.95 12.47 -14.10
N GLU A 60 4.47 12.48 -15.29
CA GLU A 60 5.82 11.97 -15.58
C GLU A 60 6.85 13.11 -15.52
N PRO A 61 8.12 12.80 -15.22
CA PRO A 61 9.19 13.79 -15.30
C PRO A 61 9.39 14.27 -16.75
N LYS A 62 9.94 15.46 -16.89
CA LYS A 62 10.18 16.09 -18.22
C LYS A 62 11.01 15.22 -19.15
N SER A 63 11.94 14.43 -18.61
CA SER A 63 12.76 13.48 -19.37
C SER A 63 11.96 12.35 -20.03
N LEU A 64 10.76 12.08 -19.52
CA LEU A 64 9.82 11.07 -20.05
C LEU A 64 8.60 11.71 -20.76
N GLY A 65 8.62 13.02 -20.99
CA GLY A 65 7.59 13.74 -21.75
C GLY A 65 6.48 14.36 -20.90
N GLY A 66 6.58 14.30 -19.58
CA GLY A 66 5.67 14.98 -18.64
C GLY A 66 6.03 16.45 -18.39
N GLN A 67 5.33 17.07 -17.46
CA GLN A 67 5.57 18.42 -16.99
C GLN A 67 6.15 18.48 -15.57
N ASP A 68 6.25 17.31 -14.90
CA ASP A 68 6.77 17.17 -13.52
C ASP A 68 5.87 17.90 -12.49
N LEU A 69 4.56 17.75 -12.65
CA LEU A 69 3.55 18.39 -11.78
C LEU A 69 3.26 17.60 -10.50
N GLY A 70 3.67 16.34 -10.45
CA GLY A 70 3.48 15.44 -9.33
C GLY A 70 4.32 14.18 -9.45
N PRO A 71 4.32 13.31 -8.44
CA PRO A 71 5.03 12.05 -8.51
C PRO A 71 4.49 11.18 -9.64
N ASN A 72 5.35 10.37 -10.24
CA ASN A 72 4.92 9.41 -11.26
C ASN A 72 4.30 8.14 -10.64
N PRO A 73 3.62 7.30 -11.43
CA PRO A 73 2.94 6.11 -10.91
C PRO A 73 3.88 5.11 -10.21
N VAL A 74 5.14 4.99 -10.63
CA VAL A 74 6.11 4.10 -9.98
C VAL A 74 6.53 4.65 -8.62
N GLU A 75 6.75 5.95 -8.51
CA GLU A 75 7.04 6.64 -7.24
C GLU A 75 5.88 6.50 -6.26
N LEU A 76 4.63 6.50 -6.73
CA LEU A 76 3.45 6.25 -5.89
C LEU A 76 3.43 4.82 -5.32
N ILE A 77 3.91 3.82 -6.07
CA ILE A 77 4.07 2.45 -5.54
C ILE A 77 5.15 2.43 -4.44
N LEU A 78 6.27 3.13 -4.64
CA LEU A 78 7.31 3.25 -3.61
C LEU A 78 6.79 3.99 -2.37
N ALA A 79 6.03 5.06 -2.55
CA ALA A 79 5.40 5.81 -1.47
C ALA A 79 4.36 4.94 -0.71
N ALA A 80 3.57 4.15 -1.42
CA ALA A 80 2.59 3.26 -0.82
C ALA A 80 3.25 2.19 0.07
N ILE A 81 4.34 1.54 -0.38
CA ILE A 81 5.04 0.56 0.46
C ILE A 81 5.72 1.24 1.65
N ALA A 82 6.34 2.42 1.47
CA ALA A 82 6.99 3.14 2.56
C ALA A 82 5.99 3.50 3.66
N SER A 83 4.90 4.17 3.32
CA SER A 83 3.87 4.58 4.28
C SER A 83 3.14 3.38 4.91
N CYS A 84 2.89 2.33 4.14
CA CYS A 84 2.25 1.12 4.66
C CYS A 84 3.15 0.40 5.69
N GLN A 85 4.45 0.31 5.43
CA GLN A 85 5.42 -0.22 6.40
C GLN A 85 5.42 0.63 7.68
N GLU A 86 5.53 1.95 7.56
CA GLU A 86 5.54 2.88 8.68
C GLU A 86 4.30 2.73 9.58
N ILE A 87 3.11 2.74 8.97
CA ILE A 87 1.83 2.55 9.67
C ILE A 87 1.78 1.18 10.35
N THR A 88 2.21 0.13 9.65
CA THR A 88 2.18 -1.25 10.17
C THR A 88 3.16 -1.44 11.33
N TYR A 89 4.36 -0.85 11.27
CA TYR A 89 5.30 -0.82 12.39
C TYR A 89 4.69 -0.14 13.62
N ARG A 90 4.06 1.02 13.44
CA ARG A 90 3.42 1.75 14.55
C ARG A 90 2.29 0.92 15.18
N LEU A 91 1.44 0.34 14.35
CA LEU A 91 0.30 -0.47 14.79
C LEU A 91 0.74 -1.70 15.59
N TYR A 92 1.72 -2.46 15.08
CA TYR A 92 2.17 -3.68 15.76
C TYR A 92 3.12 -3.41 16.93
N ALA A 93 3.88 -2.33 16.92
CA ALA A 93 4.64 -1.92 18.10
C ALA A 93 3.70 -1.67 19.29
N ASP A 94 2.62 -0.92 19.08
CA ASP A 94 1.62 -0.65 20.12
C ASP A 94 0.92 -1.94 20.59
N ARG A 95 0.49 -2.79 19.66
CA ARG A 95 -0.14 -4.07 19.98
C ARG A 95 0.75 -5.05 20.74
N LEU A 96 2.03 -5.08 20.43
CA LEU A 96 3.02 -5.97 21.07
C LEU A 96 3.60 -5.39 22.36
N GLY A 97 3.22 -4.15 22.71
CA GLY A 97 3.77 -3.42 23.85
C GLY A 97 5.26 -3.06 23.70
N ILE A 98 5.73 -2.94 22.45
CA ILE A 98 7.13 -2.58 22.14
C ILE A 98 7.21 -1.05 22.04
N PRO A 99 8.01 -0.38 22.87
CA PRO A 99 8.10 1.07 22.84
C PRO A 99 8.76 1.52 21.53
N LEU A 100 8.07 2.36 20.75
CA LEU A 100 8.55 2.91 19.48
C LEU A 100 8.34 4.42 19.49
N LYS A 101 9.43 5.20 19.55
CA LYS A 101 9.39 6.67 19.50
C LYS A 101 9.18 7.17 18.08
N GLY A 102 9.91 6.59 17.12
CA GLY A 102 9.87 6.97 15.72
C GLY A 102 10.11 5.78 14.81
N VAL A 103 9.60 5.88 13.60
CA VAL A 103 9.89 4.98 12.48
C VAL A 103 10.01 5.82 11.22
N SER A 104 11.01 5.56 10.41
CA SER A 104 11.15 6.11 9.07
C SER A 104 11.49 5.00 8.09
N VAL A 105 10.97 5.12 6.88
CA VAL A 105 11.14 4.10 5.85
C VAL A 105 11.61 4.74 4.56
N SER A 106 12.72 4.24 4.02
CA SER A 106 13.23 4.58 2.70
C SER A 106 13.05 3.40 1.77
N VAL A 107 12.53 3.66 0.57
CA VAL A 107 12.35 2.63 -0.45
C VAL A 107 13.01 3.06 -1.74
N LYS A 108 13.79 2.17 -2.33
CA LYS A 108 14.44 2.37 -3.63
C LYS A 108 14.07 1.23 -4.56
N GLY A 109 13.94 1.53 -5.83
CA GLY A 109 13.67 0.52 -6.86
C GLY A 109 13.98 1.07 -8.24
N ASP A 110 14.35 0.18 -9.15
CA ASP A 110 14.72 0.52 -10.52
C ASP A 110 13.78 -0.16 -11.50
N ILE A 111 13.42 0.55 -12.56
CA ILE A 111 12.80 -0.02 -13.75
C ILE A 111 13.78 0.04 -14.93
N ASP A 112 13.62 -0.89 -15.86
CA ASP A 112 14.36 -0.85 -17.11
C ASP A 112 13.45 -0.24 -18.18
N LEU A 113 13.80 0.96 -18.65
CA LEU A 113 13.01 1.69 -19.64
C LEU A 113 12.82 0.95 -20.96
N ARG A 114 13.70 -0.01 -21.29
CA ARG A 114 13.52 -0.86 -22.48
C ARG A 114 12.23 -1.68 -22.40
N GLY A 115 11.84 -2.11 -21.20
CA GLY A 115 10.56 -2.79 -20.98
C GLY A 115 9.37 -1.85 -21.13
N LEU A 116 9.43 -0.66 -20.51
CA LEU A 116 8.37 0.35 -20.59
C LEU A 116 8.11 0.79 -22.04
N PHE A 117 9.18 1.06 -22.81
CA PHE A 117 9.08 1.53 -24.20
C PHE A 117 9.02 0.40 -25.24
N ALA A 118 8.86 -0.87 -24.79
CA ALA A 118 8.81 -2.04 -25.67
C ALA A 118 10.01 -2.17 -26.64
N LEU A 119 11.19 -1.77 -26.18
CA LEU A 119 12.43 -1.82 -26.98
C LEU A 119 13.09 -3.20 -26.93
N ASP A 120 12.78 -4.00 -25.92
CA ASP A 120 13.31 -5.35 -25.73
C ASP A 120 12.23 -6.25 -25.13
N PRO A 121 11.69 -7.23 -25.87
CA PRO A 121 10.62 -8.11 -25.40
C PRO A 121 11.07 -9.05 -24.26
N GLY A 122 12.37 -9.22 -24.02
CA GLY A 122 12.91 -9.98 -22.89
C GLY A 122 12.95 -9.18 -21.58
N VAL A 123 12.65 -7.88 -21.61
CA VAL A 123 12.71 -6.99 -20.45
C VAL A 123 11.31 -6.70 -19.92
N ARG A 124 11.07 -7.00 -18.63
CA ARG A 124 9.82 -6.68 -17.95
C ARG A 124 9.69 -5.16 -17.73
N PRO A 125 8.47 -4.58 -17.89
CA PRO A 125 8.26 -3.14 -17.70
C PRO A 125 8.21 -2.70 -16.22
N GLY A 126 8.04 -3.63 -15.28
CA GLY A 126 7.91 -3.33 -13.85
C GLY A 126 9.25 -3.24 -13.12
N LEU A 127 9.16 -2.99 -11.82
CA LEU A 127 10.32 -2.92 -10.93
C LEU A 127 11.16 -4.20 -11.00
N ARG A 128 12.48 -4.05 -11.05
CA ARG A 128 13.45 -5.15 -11.05
C ARG A 128 13.69 -5.70 -9.65
N GLY A 129 13.54 -4.85 -8.64
CA GLY A 129 13.68 -5.17 -7.23
C GLY A 129 13.38 -3.93 -6.39
N LEU A 130 13.21 -4.14 -5.09
CA LEU A 130 13.02 -3.11 -4.10
C LEU A 130 14.02 -3.30 -2.97
N ASP A 131 14.65 -2.21 -2.56
CA ASP A 131 15.44 -2.11 -1.33
C ASP A 131 14.65 -1.26 -0.34
N ILE A 132 14.31 -1.85 0.81
CA ILE A 132 13.50 -1.22 1.86
C ILE A 132 14.36 -1.11 3.11
N GLN A 133 14.70 0.10 3.49
CA GLN A 133 15.39 0.43 4.73
C GLN A 133 14.38 0.97 5.74
N VAL A 134 14.33 0.36 6.92
CA VAL A 134 13.50 0.81 8.05
C VAL A 134 14.40 1.19 9.21
N ASP A 135 14.28 2.42 9.66
CA ASP A 135 15.00 2.95 10.82
C ASP A 135 14.02 3.13 11.99
N LEU A 136 14.32 2.49 13.12
CA LEU A 136 13.47 2.48 14.31
C LEU A 136 14.16 3.23 15.46
N ASP A 137 13.54 4.32 15.92
CA ASP A 137 13.92 4.97 17.20
C ASP A 137 13.15 4.30 18.33
N SER A 138 13.83 3.41 19.04
CA SER A 138 13.22 2.60 20.10
C SER A 138 14.25 2.22 21.16
N PRO A 139 13.88 2.26 22.45
CA PRO A 139 14.70 1.72 23.54
C PRO A 139 14.56 0.19 23.70
N ALA A 140 13.76 -0.48 22.86
CA ALA A 140 13.53 -1.91 22.95
C ALA A 140 14.78 -2.72 22.59
N SER A 141 14.86 -3.95 23.07
CA SER A 141 15.95 -4.86 22.73
C SER A 141 15.92 -5.28 21.25
N GLN A 142 17.06 -5.67 20.70
CA GLN A 142 17.15 -6.17 19.33
C GLN A 142 16.20 -7.34 19.09
N ALA A 143 16.04 -8.24 20.05
CA ALA A 143 15.12 -9.37 19.93
C ALA A 143 13.65 -8.95 19.80
N GLU A 144 13.24 -7.89 20.48
CA GLU A 144 11.90 -7.30 20.36
C GLU A 144 11.73 -6.62 19.00
N LEU A 145 12.72 -5.87 18.54
CA LEU A 145 12.69 -5.25 17.21
C LEU A 145 12.67 -6.28 16.08
N ASP A 146 13.42 -7.37 16.22
CA ASP A 146 13.37 -8.49 15.26
C ASP A 146 12.00 -9.19 15.26
N ARG A 147 11.37 -9.32 16.43
CA ARG A 147 10.01 -9.83 16.53
C ARG A 147 9.03 -8.89 15.85
N LEU A 148 9.13 -7.58 16.10
CA LEU A 148 8.31 -6.56 15.46
C LEU A 148 8.46 -6.61 13.95
N LYS A 149 9.69 -6.63 13.44
CA LYS A 149 9.98 -6.73 12.00
C LYS A 149 9.31 -7.95 11.37
N ARG A 150 9.49 -9.14 11.94
CA ARG A 150 8.84 -10.36 11.40
C ARG A 150 7.32 -10.24 11.37
N THR A 151 6.73 -9.63 12.40
CA THR A 151 5.28 -9.43 12.46
C THR A 151 4.82 -8.45 11.37
N VAL A 152 5.53 -7.34 11.17
CA VAL A 152 5.23 -6.36 10.14
C VAL A 152 5.37 -6.96 8.74
N ASP A 153 6.46 -7.68 8.49
CA ASP A 153 6.71 -8.33 7.19
C ASP A 153 5.62 -9.36 6.81
N ALA A 154 5.00 -9.98 7.80
CA ALA A 154 3.92 -10.94 7.61
C ALA A 154 2.53 -10.33 7.45
N HIS A 155 2.35 -9.04 7.81
CA HIS A 155 1.01 -8.43 7.89
C HIS A 155 0.90 -7.08 7.17
N CYS A 156 1.95 -6.60 6.51
CA CYS A 156 1.88 -5.38 5.72
C CYS A 156 1.20 -5.66 4.37
N PRO A 157 -0.02 -5.14 4.12
CA PRO A 157 -0.78 -5.50 2.93
C PRO A 157 -0.11 -5.06 1.63
N VAL A 158 0.56 -3.91 1.58
CA VAL A 158 1.24 -3.47 0.35
C VAL A 158 2.50 -4.30 0.10
N LEU A 159 3.22 -4.74 1.14
CA LEU A 159 4.34 -5.67 0.97
C LEU A 159 3.85 -7.03 0.45
N ASP A 160 2.70 -7.51 0.93
CA ASP A 160 2.07 -8.73 0.45
C ASP A 160 1.72 -8.62 -1.04
N ILE A 161 1.06 -7.53 -1.48
CA ILE A 161 0.72 -7.28 -2.88
C ILE A 161 1.95 -7.28 -3.78
N ILE A 162 3.08 -6.72 -3.31
CA ILE A 162 4.33 -6.65 -4.08
C ILE A 162 5.01 -8.02 -4.19
N ARG A 163 4.97 -8.83 -3.12
CA ARG A 163 5.61 -10.15 -3.08
C ARG A 163 4.82 -11.24 -3.76
N ASN A 164 3.50 -11.11 -3.79
CA ASN A 164 2.59 -12.14 -4.26
C ASN A 164 1.79 -11.66 -5.48
N ALA A 165 1.46 -12.59 -6.37
CA ALA A 165 0.62 -12.27 -7.52
C ALA A 165 -0.82 -12.03 -7.06
N THR A 166 -1.35 -10.86 -7.38
CA THR A 166 -2.75 -10.51 -7.16
C THR A 166 -3.53 -10.74 -8.46
N PRO A 167 -4.66 -11.48 -8.46
CA PRO A 167 -5.49 -11.64 -9.65
C PRO A 167 -5.97 -10.29 -10.18
N VAL A 168 -5.80 -10.07 -11.49
CA VAL A 168 -6.19 -8.82 -12.14
C VAL A 168 -7.17 -9.11 -13.27
N ILE A 169 -8.30 -8.40 -13.26
CA ILE A 169 -9.25 -8.39 -14.37
C ILE A 169 -9.21 -7.01 -15.01
N ALA A 170 -8.70 -6.93 -16.23
CA ALA A 170 -8.68 -5.68 -16.99
C ALA A 170 -9.74 -5.69 -18.09
N ARG A 171 -10.46 -4.58 -18.24
CA ARG A 171 -11.46 -4.37 -19.29
C ARG A 171 -11.18 -3.04 -19.99
N THR A 172 -11.46 -2.99 -21.30
CA THR A 172 -11.39 -1.77 -22.10
C THR A 172 -12.75 -1.52 -22.73
N GLN A 173 -13.26 -0.31 -22.59
CA GLN A 173 -14.50 0.11 -23.21
C GLN A 173 -14.27 1.36 -24.05
N ARG A 174 -14.83 1.40 -25.24
CA ARG A 174 -14.83 2.61 -26.05
C ARG A 174 -15.90 3.56 -25.51
N GLN A 175 -15.50 4.77 -25.16
CA GLN A 175 -16.42 5.84 -24.80
C GLN A 175 -17.13 6.31 -26.10
N SER A 176 -18.43 6.07 -26.22
CA SER A 176 -19.25 6.62 -27.29
C SER A 176 -19.98 7.85 -26.73
N ASP A 177 -19.68 9.01 -27.31
CA ASP A 177 -20.45 10.27 -27.20
C ASP A 177 -21.10 10.56 -25.83
N GLY A 178 -20.31 11.05 -24.87
CA GLY A 178 -20.79 11.85 -23.75
C GLY A 178 -21.53 11.14 -22.61
N SER A 179 -21.62 9.83 -22.60
CA SER A 179 -22.19 9.10 -21.46
C SER A 179 -21.12 8.81 -20.42
N PRO A 180 -21.34 9.14 -19.13
CA PRO A 180 -20.42 8.73 -18.07
C PRO A 180 -20.32 7.21 -18.03
N VAL A 181 -19.09 6.70 -17.93
CA VAL A 181 -18.85 5.25 -17.78
C VAL A 181 -19.21 4.85 -16.34
N ASP A 182 -20.45 4.50 -16.17
CA ASP A 182 -20.96 3.88 -14.95
C ASP A 182 -20.70 2.36 -15.04
N THR A 183 -19.44 1.97 -14.83
CA THR A 183 -19.08 0.54 -14.81
C THR A 183 -18.59 0.18 -13.43
N PRO A 184 -19.36 -0.61 -12.65
CA PRO A 184 -18.88 -1.12 -11.38
C PRO A 184 -17.70 -2.05 -11.63
N MET A 185 -16.50 -1.63 -11.21
CA MET A 185 -15.23 -2.30 -11.50
C MET A 185 -15.08 -3.68 -10.85
N PHE A 186 -16.00 -4.10 -9.97
CA PHE A 186 -15.86 -5.30 -9.14
C PHE A 186 -17.14 -6.12 -8.92
N ALA A 187 -18.10 -6.09 -9.83
CA ALA A 187 -19.27 -6.97 -9.75
C ALA A 187 -18.92 -8.43 -10.16
N GLY A 188 -17.98 -9.08 -9.50
CA GLY A 188 -17.59 -10.43 -9.92
C GLY A 188 -16.62 -11.20 -9.04
N LEU A 189 -16.28 -10.73 -7.86
CA LEU A 189 -15.40 -11.48 -6.93
C LEU A 189 -16.16 -11.99 -5.68
N ALA A 190 -17.46 -12.22 -5.78
CA ALA A 190 -18.22 -12.98 -4.81
C ALA A 190 -18.46 -14.37 -5.37
N GLY A 191 -17.57 -15.30 -5.02
CA GLY A 191 -17.64 -16.71 -5.32
C GLY A 191 -16.72 -17.48 -4.40
#